data_7543d89fef52b161f25e79d1c6642d46
#
_entry.id   7543d89fef52b161f25e79d1c6642d46
#
_cell.length_a   1.000
_cell.length_b   1.000
_cell.length_c   1.000
_cell.angle_alpha   90.00
_cell.angle_beta   90.00
_cell.angle_gamma   90.00
#
_symmetry.space_group_name_H-M   'P 1'
#
loop_
_entity.id
_entity.type
_entity.pdbx_description
1 polymer ?
#
loop_
_entity_poly.entity_id
_entity_poly.type
_entity_poly.pdbx_seq_one_letter_code
_entity_poly.pdbx_strand_id
1 'polypeptide(L)'
;MSAPDSKESEKEFDLLQKSFRRPFFLSFTIGVPFCIFKLLFGLTATRIGAGTNIFLDIFGWIVVIWAIGDLVLNVSRGILDLMHRPLPFEYCLIAEVGHYAKKPMLFLAIDTLLTFSIVCFMLWSFWIARLSLPEAYLWFFATTLNLISLSLVSVYNEIVFYRANRISTG
;
A
#
# COMPACT_ATOMS: atom_id res chain seq x y z
N MET A 1 12.57 -37.87 -16.91
CA MET A 1 12.16 -36.55 -16.46
C MET A 1 13.32 -35.97 -15.68
N SER A 2 14.17 -35.16 -16.34
CA SER A 2 15.35 -34.56 -15.71
C SER A 2 14.92 -33.54 -14.66
N ALA A 3 15.47 -33.64 -13.46
CA ALA A 3 15.27 -32.61 -12.43
C ALA A 3 15.75 -31.25 -12.98
N PRO A 4 15.01 -30.17 -12.82
CA PRO A 4 15.45 -28.85 -13.25
C PRO A 4 16.78 -28.52 -12.56
N ASP A 5 17.74 -28.04 -13.37
CA ASP A 5 19.11 -27.74 -12.92
C ASP A 5 19.02 -26.77 -11.73
N SER A 6 19.59 -27.14 -10.59
CA SER A 6 19.49 -26.38 -9.33
C SER A 6 19.93 -24.92 -9.50
N LYS A 7 20.82 -24.63 -10.43
CA LYS A 7 21.32 -23.29 -10.79
C LYS A 7 20.30 -22.44 -11.54
N GLU A 8 19.41 -23.04 -12.31
CA GLU A 8 18.38 -22.33 -13.07
C GLU A 8 17.24 -21.92 -12.13
N SER A 9 16.83 -22.83 -11.25
CA SER A 9 15.87 -22.55 -10.16
C SER A 9 16.38 -21.47 -9.19
N GLU A 10 17.66 -21.40 -8.93
CA GLU A 10 18.28 -20.38 -8.07
C GLU A 10 18.28 -19.01 -8.75
N LYS A 11 18.58 -18.93 -10.02
CA LYS A 11 18.52 -17.68 -10.81
C LYS A 11 17.08 -17.13 -10.95
N GLU A 12 16.11 -18.00 -11.22
CA GLU A 12 14.70 -17.60 -11.29
C GLU A 12 14.21 -17.05 -9.95
N PHE A 13 14.62 -17.68 -8.85
CA PHE A 13 14.28 -17.23 -7.52
C PHE A 13 14.89 -15.85 -7.19
N ASP A 14 16.16 -15.63 -7.53
CA ASP A 14 16.83 -14.34 -7.34
C ASP A 14 16.16 -13.23 -8.18
N LEU A 15 15.71 -13.53 -9.39
CA LEU A 15 14.97 -12.59 -10.24
C LEU A 15 13.61 -12.24 -9.63
N LEU A 16 12.88 -13.23 -9.11
CA LEU A 16 11.63 -13.01 -8.40
C LEU A 16 11.86 -12.15 -7.14
N GLN A 17 12.89 -12.47 -6.34
CA GLN A 17 13.26 -11.71 -5.16
C GLN A 17 13.52 -10.24 -5.49
N LYS A 18 14.28 -9.98 -6.53
CA LYS A 18 14.59 -8.62 -6.99
C LYS A 18 13.35 -7.89 -7.47
N SER A 19 12.39 -8.60 -8.09
CA SER A 19 11.15 -8.03 -8.59
C SER A 19 10.18 -7.66 -7.45
N PHE A 20 9.96 -8.56 -6.47
CA PHE A 20 9.05 -8.31 -5.33
C PHE A 20 9.56 -7.24 -4.36
N ARG A 21 10.88 -7.03 -4.28
CA ARG A 21 11.50 -5.97 -3.46
C ARG A 21 11.59 -4.62 -4.18
N ARG A 22 11.18 -4.52 -5.44
CA ARG A 22 11.21 -3.25 -6.17
C ARG A 22 10.21 -2.26 -5.57
N PRO A 23 10.64 -1.02 -5.32
CA PRO A 23 9.76 0.06 -4.87
C PRO A 23 8.52 0.22 -5.76
N PHE A 24 8.64 0.02 -7.07
CA PHE A 24 7.53 0.02 -8.02
C PHE A 24 6.42 -0.96 -7.61
N PHE A 25 6.79 -2.22 -7.35
CA PHE A 25 5.81 -3.26 -7.01
C PHE A 25 5.07 -2.91 -5.71
N LEU A 26 5.80 -2.54 -4.65
CA LEU A 26 5.22 -2.19 -3.34
C LEU A 26 4.35 -0.92 -3.43
N SER A 27 4.82 0.11 -4.13
CA SER A 27 4.05 1.34 -4.32
C SER A 27 2.75 1.09 -5.06
N PHE A 28 2.77 0.28 -6.13
CA PHE A 28 1.60 0.04 -6.94
C PHE A 28 0.61 -0.93 -6.29
N THR A 29 1.08 -2.00 -5.65
CA THR A 29 0.22 -3.06 -5.13
C THR A 29 -0.27 -2.83 -3.69
N ILE A 30 0.43 -2.02 -2.91
CA ILE A 30 0.06 -1.69 -1.53
C ILE A 30 -0.21 -0.19 -1.41
N GLY A 31 0.69 0.66 -1.88
CA GLY A 31 0.58 2.12 -1.72
C GLY A 31 -0.64 2.69 -2.42
N VAL A 32 -0.86 2.36 -3.69
CA VAL A 32 -2.04 2.87 -4.44
C VAL A 32 -3.36 2.40 -3.83
N PRO A 33 -3.59 1.11 -3.48
CA PRO A 33 -4.78 0.69 -2.74
C PRO A 33 -5.02 1.48 -1.45
N PHE A 34 -3.99 1.76 -0.67
CA PHE A 34 -4.10 2.54 0.56
C PHE A 34 -4.56 3.98 0.28
N CYS A 35 -4.05 4.61 -0.78
CA CYS A 35 -4.52 5.93 -1.21
C CYS A 35 -5.99 5.89 -1.64
N ILE A 36 -6.43 4.83 -2.34
CA ILE A 36 -7.83 4.65 -2.76
C ILE A 36 -8.74 4.55 -1.53
N PHE A 37 -8.39 3.77 -0.51
CA PHE A 37 -9.19 3.67 0.72
C PHE A 37 -9.34 5.02 1.42
N LYS A 38 -8.25 5.78 1.61
CA LYS A 38 -8.28 7.13 2.18
C LYS A 38 -9.13 8.07 1.36
N LEU A 39 -8.99 8.05 0.03
CA LEU A 39 -9.73 8.90 -0.89
C LEU A 39 -11.23 8.64 -0.81
N LEU A 40 -11.65 7.38 -0.90
CA LEU A 40 -13.07 7.00 -0.84
C LEU A 40 -13.69 7.31 0.52
N PHE A 41 -12.95 7.12 1.61
CA PHE A 41 -13.36 7.52 2.94
C PHE A 41 -13.55 9.04 3.03
N GLY A 42 -12.57 9.83 2.60
CA GLY A 42 -12.63 11.29 2.60
C GLY A 42 -13.82 11.81 1.78
N LEU A 43 -14.01 11.31 0.56
CA LEU A 43 -15.17 11.67 -0.29
C LEU A 43 -16.52 11.30 0.35
N THR A 44 -16.58 10.18 1.04
CA THR A 44 -17.80 9.78 1.74
C THR A 44 -18.05 10.67 2.95
N ALA A 45 -17.01 11.03 3.70
CA ALA A 45 -17.10 11.93 4.84
C ALA A 45 -17.58 13.34 4.42
N THR A 46 -17.00 13.91 3.34
CA THR A 46 -17.46 15.21 2.81
C THR A 46 -18.91 15.15 2.36
N ARG A 47 -19.31 14.09 1.66
CA ARG A 47 -20.69 13.91 1.17
C ARG A 47 -21.71 13.79 2.29
N ILE A 48 -21.35 13.13 3.39
CA ILE A 48 -22.21 13.00 4.58
C ILE A 48 -22.19 14.31 5.38
N GLY A 49 -21.04 14.98 5.47
CA GLY A 49 -20.86 16.23 6.21
C GLY A 49 -21.54 17.43 5.54
N ALA A 50 -21.60 17.42 4.21
CA ALA A 50 -22.16 18.53 3.44
C ALA A 50 -23.61 18.86 3.86
N GLY A 51 -23.79 20.07 4.40
CA GLY A 51 -25.09 20.56 4.86
C GLY A 51 -25.60 20.01 6.21
N THR A 52 -24.86 19.09 6.86
CA THR A 52 -25.24 18.51 8.15
C THR A 52 -24.24 18.78 9.26
N ASN A 53 -22.95 18.61 8.97
CA ASN A 53 -21.89 18.76 9.96
C ASN A 53 -20.61 19.31 9.31
N ILE A 54 -20.37 20.60 9.50
CA ILE A 54 -19.22 21.29 8.92
C ILE A 54 -17.86 20.68 9.33
N PHE A 55 -17.75 20.14 10.55
CA PHE A 55 -16.51 19.52 11.01
C PHE A 55 -16.22 18.23 10.25
N LEU A 56 -17.25 17.44 9.94
CA LEU A 56 -17.12 16.22 9.17
C LEU A 56 -16.77 16.52 7.71
N ASP A 57 -17.35 17.57 7.14
CA ASP A 57 -17.03 18.03 5.78
C ASP A 57 -15.58 18.49 5.67
N ILE A 58 -15.14 19.39 6.57
CA ILE A 58 -13.72 19.85 6.61
C ILE A 58 -12.78 18.67 6.82
N PHE A 59 -13.08 17.77 7.76
CA PHE A 59 -12.27 16.57 8.00
C PHE A 59 -12.16 15.70 6.76
N GLY A 60 -13.28 15.48 6.06
CA GLY A 60 -13.30 14.75 4.80
C GLY A 60 -12.37 15.35 3.76
N TRP A 61 -12.41 16.68 3.57
CA TRP A 61 -11.52 17.39 2.66
C TRP A 61 -10.03 17.26 3.04
N ILE A 62 -9.71 17.33 4.33
CA ILE A 62 -8.33 17.11 4.81
C ILE A 62 -7.86 15.71 4.41
N VAL A 63 -8.68 14.68 4.59
CA VAL A 63 -8.34 13.31 4.22
C VAL A 63 -8.22 13.14 2.70
N VAL A 64 -9.07 13.79 1.91
CA VAL A 64 -8.97 13.78 0.44
C VAL A 64 -7.63 14.37 -0.02
N ILE A 65 -7.25 15.54 0.51
CA ILE A 65 -5.98 16.20 0.17
C ILE A 65 -4.80 15.30 0.57
N TRP A 66 -4.85 14.72 1.76
CA TRP A 66 -3.84 13.76 2.21
C TRP A 66 -3.74 12.56 1.27
N ALA A 67 -4.87 11.93 0.91
CA ALA A 67 -4.90 10.77 0.00
C ALA A 67 -4.34 11.09 -1.39
N ILE A 68 -4.65 12.29 -1.93
CA ILE A 68 -4.11 12.75 -3.22
C ILE A 68 -2.59 12.95 -3.12
N GLY A 69 -2.09 13.56 -2.04
CA GLY A 69 -0.67 13.72 -1.80
C GLY A 69 0.07 12.38 -1.75
N ASP A 70 -0.44 11.43 -0.98
CA ASP A 70 0.10 10.07 -0.91
C ASP A 70 0.06 9.36 -2.27
N LEU A 71 -1.02 9.53 -3.04
CA LEU A 71 -1.14 8.94 -4.38
C LEU A 71 -0.07 9.49 -5.34
N VAL A 72 0.14 10.81 -5.32
CA VAL A 72 1.18 11.46 -6.14
C VAL A 72 2.56 10.92 -5.76
N LEU A 73 2.88 10.80 -4.48
CA LEU A 73 4.16 10.24 -4.02
C LEU A 73 4.34 8.79 -4.47
N ASN A 74 3.33 7.94 -4.28
CA ASN A 74 3.39 6.53 -4.68
C ASN A 74 3.53 6.34 -6.19
N VAL A 75 2.77 7.08 -7.00
CA VAL A 75 2.85 7.02 -8.46
C VAL A 75 4.20 7.54 -8.94
N SER A 76 4.65 8.69 -8.43
CA SER A 76 5.96 9.27 -8.79
C SER A 76 7.10 8.33 -8.44
N ARG A 77 7.04 7.69 -7.26
CA ARG A 77 8.02 6.70 -6.83
C ARG A 77 8.04 5.49 -7.76
N GLY A 78 6.87 4.97 -8.13
CA GLY A 78 6.76 3.88 -9.10
C GLY A 78 7.36 4.23 -10.47
N ILE A 79 7.08 5.42 -10.99
CA ILE A 79 7.63 5.89 -12.27
C ILE A 79 9.15 6.07 -12.19
N LEU A 80 9.67 6.68 -11.12
CA LEU A 80 11.12 6.90 -10.96
C LEU A 80 11.87 5.57 -10.83
N ASP A 81 11.33 4.59 -10.10
CA ASP A 81 11.93 3.25 -10.02
C ASP A 81 11.96 2.55 -11.39
N LEU A 82 10.89 2.68 -12.17
CA LEU A 82 10.83 2.15 -13.54
C LEU A 82 11.88 2.80 -14.45
N MET A 83 12.14 4.11 -14.26
CA MET A 83 13.18 4.87 -14.97
C MET A 83 14.58 4.65 -14.40
N HIS A 84 14.76 3.81 -13.39
CA HIS A 84 16.04 3.57 -12.70
C HIS A 84 16.67 4.86 -12.14
N ARG A 85 15.84 5.81 -11.70
CA ARG A 85 16.26 7.07 -11.07
C ARG A 85 16.28 6.94 -9.55
N PRO A 86 17.18 7.68 -8.85
CA PRO A 86 17.19 7.69 -7.39
C PRO A 86 15.86 8.20 -6.85
N LEU A 87 15.41 7.62 -5.74
CA LEU A 87 14.16 7.96 -5.09
C LEU A 87 14.43 9.03 -4.02
N PRO A 88 14.06 10.30 -4.25
CA PRO A 88 14.39 11.39 -3.33
C PRO A 88 13.40 11.57 -2.17
N PHE A 89 12.31 10.79 -2.12
CA PHE A 89 11.22 10.94 -1.15
C PHE A 89 10.69 9.59 -0.65
N GLU A 90 9.98 9.62 0.48
CA GLU A 90 9.39 8.46 1.15
C GLU A 90 8.07 7.99 0.49
N TYR A 91 7.46 6.90 1.01
CA TYR A 91 6.27 6.27 0.45
C TYR A 91 4.97 7.07 0.66
N CYS A 92 4.89 7.90 1.69
CA CYS A 92 3.70 8.70 2.00
C CYS A 92 4.08 9.98 2.73
N LEU A 93 3.16 10.94 2.77
CA LEU A 93 3.36 12.24 3.44
C LEU A 93 3.74 12.09 4.92
N ILE A 94 3.11 11.14 5.62
CA ILE A 94 3.42 10.87 7.03
C ILE A 94 4.84 10.34 7.19
N ALA A 95 5.31 9.44 6.31
CA ALA A 95 6.67 8.93 6.34
C ALA A 95 7.69 10.02 5.98
N GLU A 96 7.35 10.93 5.07
CA GLU A 96 8.17 12.10 4.73
C GLU A 96 8.36 13.01 5.95
N VAL A 97 7.29 13.28 6.71
CA VAL A 97 7.40 13.98 8.01
C VAL A 97 8.26 13.17 8.98
N GLY A 98 8.14 11.85 8.99
CA GLY A 98 8.96 10.94 9.81
C GLY A 98 10.45 10.99 9.47
N HIS A 99 10.80 11.36 8.23
CA HIS A 99 12.19 11.56 7.83
C HIS A 99 12.85 12.70 8.64
N TYR A 100 12.15 13.81 8.85
CA TYR A 100 12.61 14.92 9.71
C TYR A 100 12.79 14.47 11.16
N ALA A 101 11.93 13.54 11.64
CA ALA A 101 12.05 12.95 12.97
C ALA A 101 13.10 11.81 13.06
N LYS A 102 13.81 11.49 11.97
CA LYS A 102 14.77 10.37 11.85
C LYS A 102 14.16 8.99 12.16
N LYS A 103 12.84 8.82 11.96
CA LYS A 103 12.10 7.58 12.23
C LYS A 103 11.08 7.29 11.12
N PRO A 104 11.46 7.28 9.83
CA PRO A 104 10.50 7.14 8.72
C PRO A 104 9.71 5.83 8.78
N MET A 105 10.34 4.72 9.20
CA MET A 105 9.67 3.42 9.33
C MET A 105 8.56 3.40 10.39
N LEU A 106 8.72 4.11 11.50
CA LEU A 106 7.68 4.25 12.52
C LEU A 106 6.48 5.02 11.96
N PHE A 107 6.74 6.11 11.25
CA PHE A 107 5.69 6.93 10.66
C PHE A 107 4.97 6.20 9.51
N LEU A 108 5.68 5.39 8.74
CA LEU A 108 5.07 4.50 7.74
C LEU A 108 4.14 3.46 8.41
N ALA A 109 4.57 2.88 9.53
CA ALA A 109 3.72 1.96 10.31
C ALA A 109 2.46 2.66 10.85
N ILE A 110 2.57 3.91 11.31
CA ILE A 110 1.44 4.73 11.76
C ILE A 110 0.48 4.98 10.59
N ASP A 111 0.98 5.36 9.41
CA ASP A 111 0.16 5.56 8.21
C ASP A 111 -0.61 4.29 7.82
N THR A 112 0.08 3.15 7.87
CA THR A 112 -0.51 1.84 7.62
C THR A 112 -1.63 1.53 8.62
N LEU A 113 -1.40 1.76 9.92
CA LEU A 113 -2.37 1.55 10.97
C LEU A 113 -3.60 2.46 10.80
N LEU A 114 -3.38 3.74 10.49
CA LEU A 114 -4.47 4.69 10.20
C LEU A 114 -5.30 4.24 8.99
N THR A 115 -4.65 3.76 7.93
CA THR A 115 -5.35 3.27 6.73
C THR A 115 -6.20 2.04 7.05
N PHE A 116 -5.67 1.07 7.81
CA PHE A 116 -6.47 -0.07 8.26
C PHE A 116 -7.63 0.35 9.18
N SER A 117 -7.43 1.34 10.05
CA SER A 117 -8.50 1.90 10.88
C SER A 117 -9.61 2.51 10.02
N ILE A 118 -9.25 3.20 8.94
CA ILE A 118 -10.21 3.73 7.95
C ILE A 118 -10.99 2.58 7.29
N VAL A 119 -10.31 1.53 6.85
CA VAL A 119 -10.96 0.36 6.23
C VAL A 119 -11.93 -0.29 7.22
N CYS A 120 -11.51 -0.54 8.46
CA CYS A 120 -12.37 -1.12 9.50
C CYS A 120 -13.58 -0.21 9.78
N PHE A 121 -13.37 1.10 9.88
CA PHE A 121 -14.45 2.07 10.10
C PHE A 121 -15.47 2.04 8.94
N MET A 122 -15.03 2.08 7.70
CA MET A 122 -15.88 2.04 6.52
C MET A 122 -16.77 0.78 6.49
N LEU A 123 -16.19 -0.36 6.88
CA LEU A 123 -16.92 -1.63 6.95
C LEU A 123 -17.92 -1.63 8.11
N TRP A 124 -17.49 -1.24 9.30
CA TRP A 124 -18.30 -1.33 10.53
C TRP A 124 -19.42 -0.30 10.59
N SER A 125 -19.18 0.91 10.07
CA SER A 125 -20.19 1.96 9.99
C SER A 125 -21.15 1.80 8.81
N PHE A 126 -20.98 0.78 7.96
CA PHE A 126 -21.71 0.58 6.70
C PHE A 126 -21.58 1.75 5.70
N TRP A 127 -20.54 2.58 5.84
CA TRP A 127 -20.27 3.65 4.88
C TRP A 127 -19.96 3.14 3.49
N ILE A 128 -19.45 1.92 3.38
CA ILE A 128 -19.22 1.25 2.09
C ILE A 128 -20.52 1.15 1.26
N ALA A 129 -21.69 1.04 1.90
CA ALA A 129 -22.96 1.01 1.21
C ALA A 129 -23.39 2.38 0.63
N ARG A 130 -22.70 3.46 1.00
CA ARG A 130 -22.91 4.82 0.49
C ARG A 130 -22.02 5.17 -0.71
N LEU A 131 -21.13 4.27 -1.10
CA LEU A 131 -20.31 4.44 -2.28
C LEU A 131 -21.18 4.35 -3.54
N SER A 132 -20.91 5.22 -4.50
CA SER A 132 -21.47 5.06 -5.85
C SER A 132 -20.93 3.78 -6.51
N LEU A 133 -21.60 3.32 -7.55
CA LEU A 133 -21.20 2.07 -8.24
C LEU A 133 -19.72 2.08 -8.70
N PRO A 134 -19.16 3.14 -9.33
CA PRO A 134 -17.74 3.21 -9.68
C PRO A 134 -16.82 3.19 -8.46
N GLU A 135 -17.19 3.89 -7.38
CA GLU A 135 -16.42 3.91 -6.12
C GLU A 135 -16.38 2.54 -5.46
N ALA A 136 -17.50 1.81 -5.48
CA ALA A 136 -17.56 0.45 -4.97
C ALA A 136 -16.64 -0.49 -5.77
N TYR A 137 -16.61 -0.39 -7.10
CA TYR A 137 -15.64 -1.15 -7.92
C TYR A 137 -14.20 -0.81 -7.57
N LEU A 138 -13.87 0.47 -7.39
CA LEU A 138 -12.53 0.88 -6.95
C LEU A 138 -12.19 0.32 -5.57
N TRP A 139 -13.13 0.31 -4.64
CA TRP A 139 -12.96 -0.29 -3.31
C TRP A 139 -12.64 -1.78 -3.41
N PHE A 140 -13.45 -2.55 -4.15
CA PHE A 140 -13.23 -3.99 -4.31
C PHE A 140 -11.92 -4.28 -5.05
N PHE A 141 -11.60 -3.52 -6.09
CA PHE A 141 -10.32 -3.65 -6.79
C PHE A 141 -9.14 -3.41 -5.86
N ALA A 142 -9.16 -2.32 -5.10
CA ALA A 142 -8.10 -1.99 -4.14
C ALA A 142 -7.97 -3.07 -3.05
N THR A 143 -9.10 -3.58 -2.53
CA THR A 143 -9.13 -4.65 -1.53
C THR A 143 -8.52 -5.93 -2.09
N THR A 144 -8.94 -6.36 -3.28
CA THR A 144 -8.44 -7.57 -3.93
C THR A 144 -6.94 -7.48 -4.20
N LEU A 145 -6.49 -6.35 -4.78
CA LEU A 145 -5.08 -6.12 -5.08
C LEU A 145 -4.23 -6.15 -3.81
N ASN A 146 -4.70 -5.50 -2.74
CA ASN A 146 -3.99 -5.45 -1.46
C ASN A 146 -3.89 -6.84 -0.81
N LEU A 147 -4.98 -7.61 -0.77
CA LEU A 147 -5.00 -8.97 -0.20
C LEU A 147 -4.08 -9.92 -0.97
N ILE A 148 -4.13 -9.90 -2.30
CA ILE A 148 -3.24 -10.72 -3.14
C ILE A 148 -1.78 -10.34 -2.88
N SER A 149 -1.47 -9.05 -2.83
CA SER A 149 -0.10 -8.57 -2.62
C SER A 149 0.45 -8.95 -1.24
N LEU A 150 -0.36 -8.78 -0.19
CA LEU A 150 0.03 -9.18 1.16
C LEU A 150 0.25 -10.70 1.26
N SER A 151 -0.62 -11.50 0.62
CA SER A 151 -0.46 -12.95 0.57
C SER A 151 0.82 -13.37 -0.16
N LEU A 152 1.12 -12.75 -1.29
CA LEU A 152 2.34 -13.02 -2.04
C LEU A 152 3.59 -12.65 -1.26
N VAL A 153 3.61 -11.49 -0.59
CA VAL A 153 4.74 -11.05 0.25
C VAL A 153 4.92 -11.99 1.44
N SER A 154 3.82 -12.45 2.07
CA SER A 154 3.88 -13.40 3.19
C SER A 154 4.46 -14.74 2.77
N VAL A 155 3.97 -15.33 1.68
CA VAL A 155 4.49 -16.61 1.13
C VAL A 155 5.98 -16.45 0.76
N TYR A 156 6.33 -15.35 0.13
CA TYR A 156 7.71 -15.06 -0.23
C TYR A 156 8.63 -15.01 0.99
N ASN A 157 8.24 -14.29 2.04
CA ASN A 157 9.02 -14.18 3.28
C ASN A 157 9.22 -15.55 3.93
N GLU A 158 8.20 -16.41 3.93
CA GLU A 158 8.28 -17.77 4.47
C GLU A 158 9.29 -18.64 3.70
N ILE A 159 9.25 -18.57 2.36
CA ILE A 159 10.21 -19.32 1.52
C ILE A 159 11.64 -18.87 1.77
N VAL A 160 11.88 -17.55 1.89
CA VAL A 160 13.21 -16.99 2.18
C VAL A 160 13.70 -17.44 3.56
N PHE A 161 12.85 -17.38 4.57
CA PHE A 161 13.18 -17.81 5.93
C PHE A 161 13.53 -19.30 5.99
N TYR A 162 12.73 -20.15 5.33
CA TYR A 162 12.97 -21.60 5.28
C TYR A 162 14.31 -21.94 4.62
N ARG A 163 14.66 -21.26 3.51
CA ARG A 163 15.96 -21.46 2.84
C ARG A 163 17.14 -21.01 3.69
N ALA A 164 17.04 -19.84 4.34
CA ALA A 164 18.09 -19.33 5.21
C ALA A 164 18.40 -20.31 6.37
N ASN A 165 17.38 -20.86 6.99
CA ASN A 165 17.55 -21.84 8.07
C ASN A 165 18.18 -23.15 7.57
N ARG A 166 17.87 -23.60 6.36
CA ARG A 166 18.43 -24.84 5.80
C ARG A 166 19.93 -24.73 5.52
N ILE A 167 20.41 -23.55 5.13
CA ILE A 167 21.84 -23.28 4.89
C ILE A 167 22.61 -23.20 6.21
N SER A 168 21.98 -22.75 7.30
CA SER A 168 22.61 -22.63 8.63
C SER A 168 22.75 -23.98 9.39
N THR A 169 22.01 -24.99 8.98
CA THR A 169 21.98 -26.31 9.66
C THR A 169 22.69 -27.44 8.91
N GLY A 170 23.26 -27.19 7.75
CA GLY A 170 24.05 -28.11 6.93
C GLY A 170 25.48 -27.66 6.79
#